data_73b1e8a5c225092e0fe8d3ee691bad4d
#
_entry.id   73b1e8a5c225092e0fe8d3ee691bad4d
#
_cell.length_a   1.000
_cell.length_b   1.000
_cell.length_c   1.000
_cell.angle_alpha   90.00
_cell.angle_beta   90.00
_cell.angle_gamma   90.00
#
_symmetry.space_group_name_H-M   'P 1'
#
loop_
_entity.id
_entity.type
_entity.pdbx_description
1 polymer ?
#
loop_
_entity_poly.entity_id
_entity_poly.type
_entity_poly.pdbx_seq_one_letter_code
_entity_poly.pdbx_strand_id
1 'polypeptide(L)'
;MPYQTAVFDLDGTLLNTLDDLYEAVNHSLTAYKLPERSLAEVRLFTGNGIRRLIDLSVPEGTPEDLADKVFDEFKAYYDKHKLDTTRPYTGMSEVIDDLRAAGIACAVVSNKADFAVQGIIDHFYPGKFDYVMGERAGIRRKPNRDMIDVILRDLGRSVDDMVYVGDSEVDIETAKNCGCPCLSCSWGFRDRDWLVEHGATTIVDTPAELEAKILA
;
A
#
# COMPACT_ATOMS: atom_id res chain seq x y z
N MET A 1 -17.99 17.45 -9.32
CA MET A 1 -16.92 16.59 -8.76
C MET A 1 -16.02 16.18 -9.90
N PRO A 2 -14.73 16.44 -9.83
CA PRO A 2 -13.81 16.13 -10.91
C PRO A 2 -13.52 14.62 -11.03
N TYR A 3 -13.68 13.83 -9.95
CA TYR A 3 -13.35 12.41 -9.93
C TYR A 3 -14.57 11.51 -9.84
N GLN A 4 -14.54 10.38 -10.56
CA GLN A 4 -15.53 9.32 -10.48
C GLN A 4 -14.95 8.04 -9.87
N THR A 5 -13.63 7.99 -9.71
CA THR A 5 -12.90 6.85 -9.15
C THR A 5 -11.75 7.34 -8.26
N ALA A 6 -11.68 6.79 -7.05
CA ALA A 6 -10.54 6.95 -6.14
C ALA A 6 -9.86 5.59 -5.95
N VAL A 7 -8.58 5.51 -6.27
CA VAL A 7 -7.76 4.30 -6.11
C VAL A 7 -6.75 4.52 -5.01
N PHE A 8 -6.78 3.66 -4.00
CA PHE A 8 -5.98 3.77 -2.79
C PHE A 8 -4.90 2.70 -2.72
N ASP A 9 -3.71 3.08 -2.28
CA ASP A 9 -2.78 2.09 -1.71
C ASP A 9 -3.30 1.58 -0.37
N LEU A 10 -2.71 0.49 0.13
CA LEU A 10 -3.10 -0.16 1.37
C LEU A 10 -2.19 0.23 2.54
N ASP A 11 -0.93 -0.23 2.46
CA ASP A 11 0.04 -0.16 3.55
C ASP A 11 0.59 1.28 3.69
N GLY A 12 0.32 1.95 4.81
CA GLY A 12 0.68 3.35 5.01
C GLY A 12 -0.36 4.36 4.53
N THR A 13 -1.36 3.92 3.75
CA THR A 13 -2.42 4.80 3.21
C THR A 13 -3.76 4.56 3.90
N LEU A 14 -4.33 3.36 3.77
CA LEU A 14 -5.57 2.95 4.44
C LEU A 14 -5.32 2.42 5.84
N LEU A 15 -4.23 1.66 6.02
CA LEU A 15 -3.90 0.93 7.23
C LEU A 15 -2.45 1.21 7.66
N ASN A 16 -2.27 1.37 8.97
CA ASN A 16 -0.94 1.24 9.57
C ASN A 16 -0.65 -0.25 9.79
N THR A 17 0.20 -0.82 8.97
CA THR A 17 0.61 -2.23 8.99
C THR A 17 2.06 -2.41 9.42
N LEU A 18 2.72 -1.31 9.85
CA LEU A 18 4.17 -1.28 10.01
C LEU A 18 4.66 -2.21 11.12
N ASP A 19 3.96 -2.23 12.26
CA ASP A 19 4.41 -3.01 13.42
C ASP A 19 4.32 -4.51 13.14
N ASP A 20 3.25 -4.99 12.49
CA ASP A 20 3.13 -6.41 12.10
C ASP A 20 4.18 -6.80 11.06
N LEU A 21 4.53 -5.91 10.13
CA LEU A 21 5.63 -6.13 9.18
C LEU A 21 6.98 -6.18 9.89
N TYR A 22 7.23 -5.26 10.82
CA TYR A 22 8.46 -5.19 11.63
C TYR A 22 8.66 -6.47 12.44
N GLU A 23 7.64 -6.91 13.16
CA GLU A 23 7.70 -8.15 13.95
C GLU A 23 7.95 -9.37 13.06
N ALA A 24 7.28 -9.47 11.91
CA ALA A 24 7.46 -10.59 10.99
C ALA A 24 8.87 -10.61 10.36
N VAL A 25 9.43 -9.45 10.00
CA VAL A 25 10.81 -9.34 9.49
C VAL A 25 11.79 -9.83 10.56
N ASN A 26 11.70 -9.33 11.79
CA ASN A 26 12.65 -9.68 12.85
C ASN A 26 12.47 -11.11 13.35
N HIS A 27 11.25 -11.64 13.40
CA HIS A 27 11.01 -13.05 13.64
C HIS A 27 11.76 -13.91 12.62
N SER A 28 11.61 -13.62 11.33
CA SER A 28 12.24 -14.41 10.27
C SER A 28 13.77 -14.29 10.26
N LEU A 29 14.33 -13.11 10.53
CA LEU A 29 15.77 -12.91 10.65
C LEU A 29 16.34 -13.70 11.85
N THR A 30 15.69 -13.61 13.00
CA THR A 30 16.13 -14.30 14.24
C THR A 30 16.08 -15.82 14.09
N ALA A 31 15.09 -16.38 13.38
CA ALA A 31 15.00 -17.81 13.10
C ALA A 31 16.25 -18.37 12.40
N TYR A 32 16.90 -17.53 11.59
CA TYR A 32 18.16 -17.87 10.88
C TYR A 32 19.40 -17.22 11.47
N LYS A 33 19.33 -16.68 12.71
CA LYS A 33 20.45 -16.03 13.42
C LYS A 33 21.05 -14.86 12.66
N LEU A 34 20.26 -14.15 11.90
CA LEU A 34 20.63 -12.90 11.22
C LEU A 34 20.35 -11.71 12.16
N PRO A 35 21.07 -10.59 11.99
CA PRO A 35 20.84 -9.39 12.79
C PRO A 35 19.45 -8.80 12.52
N GLU A 36 18.79 -8.36 13.58
CA GLU A 36 17.51 -7.67 13.50
C GLU A 36 17.62 -6.31 12.81
N ARG A 37 16.51 -5.83 12.29
CA ARG A 37 16.35 -4.49 11.72
C ARG A 37 15.56 -3.60 12.66
N SER A 38 15.91 -2.32 12.68
CA SER A 38 15.11 -1.30 13.38
C SER A 38 13.78 -1.05 12.66
N LEU A 39 12.79 -0.52 13.39
CA LEU A 39 11.51 -0.11 12.82
C LEU A 39 11.68 0.90 11.67
N ALA A 40 12.64 1.82 11.81
CA ALA A 40 12.95 2.82 10.78
C ALA A 40 13.48 2.18 9.48
N GLU A 41 14.33 1.16 9.57
CA GLU A 41 14.81 0.42 8.40
C GLU A 41 13.66 -0.34 7.72
N VAL A 42 12.84 -1.08 8.50
CA VAL A 42 11.70 -1.81 7.93
C VAL A 42 10.71 -0.86 7.26
N ARG A 43 10.42 0.30 7.90
CA ARG A 43 9.60 1.36 7.31
C ARG A 43 10.15 1.82 5.95
N LEU A 44 11.46 2.04 5.85
CA LEU A 44 12.12 2.47 4.62
C LEU A 44 12.06 1.40 3.51
N PHE A 45 12.18 0.12 3.89
CA PHE A 45 12.21 -1.00 2.94
C PHE A 45 10.84 -1.39 2.40
N THR A 46 9.75 -0.94 3.06
CA THR A 46 8.36 -1.25 2.68
C THR A 46 7.92 -0.42 1.47
N GLY A 47 7.00 -0.98 0.65
CA GLY A 47 6.38 -0.34 -0.52
C GLY A 47 6.59 -1.10 -1.84
N ASN A 48 7.69 -1.85 -1.94
CA ASN A 48 8.07 -2.59 -3.16
C ASN A 48 7.81 -4.11 -3.08
N GLY A 49 6.82 -4.53 -2.30
CA GLY A 49 6.45 -5.94 -2.10
C GLY A 49 7.34 -6.68 -1.11
N ILE A 50 6.81 -7.80 -0.58
CA ILE A 50 7.44 -8.53 0.53
C ILE A 50 8.77 -9.20 0.17
N ARG A 51 8.97 -9.61 -1.10
CA ARG A 51 10.26 -10.15 -1.53
C ARG A 51 11.35 -9.09 -1.41
N ARG A 52 11.11 -7.89 -1.92
CA ARG A 52 12.05 -6.77 -1.84
C ARG A 52 12.31 -6.34 -0.40
N LEU A 53 11.27 -6.34 0.44
CA LEU A 53 11.42 -6.09 1.88
C LEU A 53 12.43 -7.05 2.52
N ILE A 54 12.33 -8.34 2.25
CA ILE A 54 13.27 -9.34 2.80
C ILE A 54 14.66 -9.20 2.19
N ASP A 55 14.78 -8.99 0.87
CA ASP A 55 16.08 -8.80 0.21
C ASP A 55 16.86 -7.61 0.79
N LEU A 56 16.17 -6.54 1.19
CA LEU A 56 16.77 -5.38 1.87
C LEU A 56 17.02 -5.63 3.37
N SER A 57 16.29 -6.54 3.98
CA SER A 57 16.39 -6.83 5.41
C SER A 57 17.53 -7.79 5.75
N VAL A 58 17.86 -8.73 4.86
CA VAL A 58 19.02 -9.61 5.08
C VAL A 58 20.34 -8.83 4.91
N PRO A 59 21.44 -9.22 5.59
CA PRO A 59 22.75 -8.62 5.37
C PRO A 59 23.24 -8.72 3.93
N GLU A 60 23.99 -7.72 3.48
CA GLU A 60 24.62 -7.76 2.17
C GLU A 60 25.53 -9.01 2.03
N GLY A 61 25.44 -9.68 0.87
CA GLY A 61 26.17 -10.92 0.61
C GLY A 61 25.52 -12.19 1.18
N THR A 62 24.31 -12.09 1.76
CA THR A 62 23.55 -13.29 2.16
C THR A 62 23.28 -14.18 0.94
N PRO A 63 23.63 -15.49 1.01
CA PRO A 63 23.33 -16.44 -0.08
C PRO A 63 21.82 -16.48 -0.42
N GLU A 64 21.50 -16.61 -1.71
CA GLU A 64 20.12 -16.59 -2.21
C GLU A 64 19.25 -17.67 -1.54
N ASP A 65 19.79 -18.88 -1.36
CA ASP A 65 19.08 -19.99 -0.71
C ASP A 65 18.74 -19.71 0.77
N LEU A 66 19.57 -18.88 1.45
CA LEU A 66 19.27 -18.44 2.81
C LEU A 66 18.22 -17.31 2.80
N ALA A 67 18.34 -16.36 1.88
CA ALA A 67 17.34 -15.31 1.72
C ALA A 67 15.95 -15.89 1.38
N ASP A 68 15.89 -16.95 0.57
CA ASP A 68 14.66 -17.67 0.26
C ASP A 68 14.03 -18.32 1.50
N LYS A 69 14.84 -18.93 2.36
CA LYS A 69 14.35 -19.51 3.63
C LYS A 69 13.81 -18.44 4.58
N VAL A 70 14.50 -17.29 4.68
CA VAL A 70 14.02 -16.14 5.48
C VAL A 70 12.69 -15.62 4.92
N PHE A 71 12.56 -15.53 3.60
CA PHE A 71 11.33 -15.11 2.94
C PHE A 71 10.16 -16.07 3.19
N ASP A 72 10.41 -17.38 3.15
CA ASP A 72 9.37 -18.39 3.42
C ASP A 72 8.91 -18.35 4.89
N GLU A 73 9.85 -18.17 5.83
CA GLU A 73 9.54 -17.98 7.25
C GLU A 73 8.73 -16.72 7.49
N PHE A 74 9.14 -15.59 6.85
CA PHE A 74 8.39 -14.34 6.92
C PHE A 74 6.94 -14.56 6.46
N LYS A 75 6.71 -15.21 5.33
CA LYS A 75 5.35 -15.46 4.82
C LYS A 75 4.53 -16.28 5.81
N ALA A 76 5.13 -17.35 6.34
CA ALA A 76 4.44 -18.26 7.26
C ALA A 76 4.06 -17.58 8.59
N TYR A 77 4.92 -16.70 9.09
CA TYR A 77 4.66 -15.92 10.30
C TYR A 77 3.66 -14.79 10.02
N TYR A 78 3.93 -13.96 9.01
CA TYR A 78 3.10 -12.81 8.68
C TYR A 78 1.64 -13.19 8.35
N ASP A 79 1.42 -14.33 7.70
CA ASP A 79 0.06 -14.77 7.39
C ASP A 79 -0.79 -15.00 8.65
N LYS A 80 -0.19 -15.37 9.76
CA LYS A 80 -0.87 -15.59 11.05
C LYS A 80 -0.99 -14.32 11.88
N HIS A 81 -0.06 -13.37 11.73
CA HIS A 81 0.13 -12.23 12.63
C HIS A 81 -0.17 -10.87 11.97
N LYS A 82 -0.58 -10.84 10.70
CA LYS A 82 -0.83 -9.61 9.91
C LYS A 82 -1.97 -8.71 10.40
N LEU A 83 -2.70 -9.13 11.43
CA LEU A 83 -3.83 -8.41 12.02
C LEU A 83 -3.63 -8.14 13.52
N ASP A 84 -2.48 -8.45 14.10
CA ASP A 84 -2.25 -8.34 15.54
C ASP A 84 -2.25 -6.87 15.99
N THR A 85 -1.53 -6.03 15.27
CA THR A 85 -1.41 -4.58 15.53
C THR A 85 -1.92 -3.70 14.40
N THR A 86 -2.07 -4.24 13.20
CA THR A 86 -2.61 -3.51 12.04
C THR A 86 -3.94 -2.84 12.37
N ARG A 87 -4.08 -1.55 12.02
CA ARG A 87 -5.29 -0.74 12.29
C ARG A 87 -5.53 0.26 11.15
N PRO A 88 -6.81 0.58 10.85
CA PRO A 88 -7.15 1.70 9.98
C PRO A 88 -6.61 3.02 10.54
N TYR A 89 -6.14 3.90 9.65
CA TYR A 89 -5.92 5.29 10.05
C TYR A 89 -7.26 5.93 10.43
N THR A 90 -7.23 6.69 11.53
CA THR A 90 -8.45 7.31 12.08
C THR A 90 -9.11 8.22 11.05
N GLY A 91 -10.40 8.02 10.79
CA GLY A 91 -11.18 8.79 9.82
C GLY A 91 -11.24 8.19 8.41
N MET A 92 -10.37 7.22 8.07
CA MET A 92 -10.37 6.65 6.71
C MET A 92 -11.64 5.86 6.38
N SER A 93 -12.24 5.21 7.38
CA SER A 93 -13.47 4.45 7.17
C SER A 93 -14.63 5.36 6.78
N GLU A 94 -14.74 6.49 7.43
CA GLU A 94 -15.73 7.54 7.19
C GLU A 94 -15.51 8.17 5.80
N VAL A 95 -14.28 8.50 5.46
CA VAL A 95 -13.93 9.03 4.13
C VAL A 95 -14.41 8.09 3.01
N ILE A 96 -14.14 6.78 3.13
CA ILE A 96 -14.58 5.81 2.12
C ILE A 96 -16.13 5.78 2.02
N ASP A 97 -16.83 5.82 3.14
CA ASP A 97 -18.31 5.85 3.15
C ASP A 97 -18.85 7.11 2.46
N ASP A 98 -18.27 8.27 2.73
CA ASP A 98 -18.69 9.56 2.18
C ASP A 98 -18.39 9.66 0.67
N LEU A 99 -17.23 9.18 0.22
CA LEU A 99 -16.90 9.09 -1.20
C LEU A 99 -17.89 8.20 -1.96
N ARG A 100 -18.23 7.04 -1.39
CA ARG A 100 -19.20 6.13 -1.98
C ARG A 100 -20.62 6.71 -1.99
N ALA A 101 -21.01 7.40 -0.92
CA ALA A 101 -22.30 8.13 -0.86
C ALA A 101 -22.38 9.23 -1.93
N ALA A 102 -21.25 9.83 -2.28
CA ALA A 102 -21.14 10.79 -3.39
C ALA A 102 -21.09 10.14 -4.78
N GLY A 103 -21.13 8.80 -4.88
CA GLY A 103 -21.13 8.05 -6.14
C GLY A 103 -19.74 7.82 -6.74
N ILE A 104 -18.67 8.04 -5.96
CA ILE A 104 -17.30 7.78 -6.38
C ILE A 104 -16.98 6.29 -6.14
N ALA A 105 -16.52 5.59 -7.17
CA ALA A 105 -16.06 4.22 -7.05
C ALA A 105 -14.74 4.20 -6.29
N CYS A 106 -14.65 3.36 -5.25
CA CYS A 106 -13.45 3.21 -4.43
C CYS A 106 -12.75 1.87 -4.71
N ALA A 107 -11.46 1.90 -5.03
CA ALA A 107 -10.68 0.70 -5.28
C ALA A 107 -9.38 0.68 -4.47
N VAL A 108 -8.87 -0.53 -4.21
CA VAL A 108 -7.57 -0.73 -3.55
C VAL A 108 -6.59 -1.37 -4.53
N VAL A 109 -5.35 -0.87 -4.55
CA VAL A 109 -4.23 -1.45 -5.29
C VAL A 109 -2.99 -1.53 -4.40
N SER A 110 -2.39 -2.71 -4.26
CA SER A 110 -1.21 -2.89 -3.39
C SER A 110 -0.18 -3.83 -4.01
N ASN A 111 1.11 -3.57 -3.75
CA ASN A 111 2.21 -4.48 -4.07
C ASN A 111 2.29 -5.69 -3.11
N LYS A 112 1.41 -5.77 -2.13
CA LYS A 112 1.22 -6.94 -1.28
C LYS A 112 0.50 -8.06 -2.05
N ALA A 113 0.79 -9.32 -1.74
CA ALA A 113 0.14 -10.46 -2.39
C ALA A 113 -1.40 -10.38 -2.33
N ASP A 114 -2.08 -10.68 -3.43
CA ASP A 114 -3.52 -10.47 -3.60
C ASP A 114 -4.37 -11.12 -2.49
N PHE A 115 -4.09 -12.39 -2.16
CA PHE A 115 -4.83 -13.09 -1.10
C PHE A 115 -4.74 -12.40 0.27
N ALA A 116 -3.59 -11.77 0.57
CA ALA A 116 -3.40 -11.04 1.82
C ALA A 116 -4.15 -9.71 1.81
N VAL A 117 -4.16 -9.00 0.68
CA VAL A 117 -4.92 -7.76 0.51
C VAL A 117 -6.42 -8.02 0.68
N GLN A 118 -6.95 -9.06 0.02
CA GLN A 118 -8.37 -9.45 0.14
C GLN A 118 -8.75 -9.70 1.60
N GLY A 119 -7.99 -10.55 2.31
CA GLY A 119 -8.29 -10.89 3.71
C GLY A 119 -8.21 -9.70 4.67
N ILE A 120 -7.26 -8.78 4.44
CA ILE A 120 -7.12 -7.57 5.26
C ILE A 120 -8.28 -6.60 5.00
N ILE A 121 -8.65 -6.39 3.74
CA ILE A 121 -9.77 -5.50 3.38
C ILE A 121 -11.09 -6.08 3.87
N ASP A 122 -11.33 -7.37 3.72
CA ASP A 122 -12.54 -8.03 4.23
C ASP A 122 -12.66 -7.90 5.75
N HIS A 123 -11.53 -7.86 6.48
CA HIS A 123 -11.54 -7.69 7.93
C HIS A 123 -11.84 -6.26 8.36
N PHE A 124 -11.17 -5.24 7.78
CA PHE A 124 -11.26 -3.85 8.26
C PHE A 124 -12.30 -3.02 7.50
N TYR A 125 -12.59 -3.35 6.25
CA TYR A 125 -13.45 -2.58 5.35
C TYR A 125 -14.47 -3.48 4.60
N PRO A 126 -15.23 -4.35 5.29
CA PRO A 126 -16.11 -5.31 4.63
C PRO A 126 -17.13 -4.60 3.71
N GLY A 127 -17.07 -4.92 2.41
CA GLY A 127 -18.00 -4.38 1.41
C GLY A 127 -17.83 -2.89 1.09
N LYS A 128 -16.75 -2.23 1.52
CA LYS A 128 -16.54 -0.79 1.29
C LYS A 128 -15.84 -0.46 -0.03
N PHE A 129 -15.20 -1.42 -0.69
CA PHE A 129 -14.51 -1.19 -1.95
C PHE A 129 -15.19 -1.91 -3.12
N ASP A 130 -15.24 -1.23 -4.27
CA ASP A 130 -15.82 -1.77 -5.49
C ASP A 130 -14.83 -2.69 -6.22
N TYR A 131 -13.53 -2.52 -5.98
CA TYR A 131 -12.47 -3.39 -6.48
C TYR A 131 -11.30 -3.45 -5.50
N VAL A 132 -10.73 -4.64 -5.33
CA VAL A 132 -9.55 -4.85 -4.48
C VAL A 132 -8.54 -5.69 -5.25
N MET A 133 -7.30 -5.21 -5.36
CA MET A 133 -6.24 -5.87 -6.09
C MET A 133 -4.89 -5.79 -5.39
N GLY A 134 -4.34 -6.94 -5.10
CA GLY A 134 -2.93 -7.11 -4.73
C GLY A 134 -2.08 -7.60 -5.91
N GLU A 135 -0.82 -7.92 -5.65
CA GLU A 135 0.09 -8.49 -6.64
C GLU A 135 -0.42 -9.85 -7.14
N ARG A 136 -0.52 -10.00 -8.47
CA ARG A 136 -0.95 -11.21 -9.17
C ARG A 136 0.06 -11.61 -10.23
N ALA A 137 0.26 -12.90 -10.44
CA ALA A 137 1.11 -13.42 -11.50
C ALA A 137 0.66 -12.92 -12.89
N GLY A 138 1.62 -12.50 -13.71
CA GLY A 138 1.36 -12.02 -15.07
C GLY A 138 0.91 -10.56 -15.17
N ILE A 139 0.75 -9.83 -14.07
CA ILE A 139 0.43 -8.40 -14.04
C ILE A 139 1.60 -7.69 -13.32
N ARG A 140 2.21 -6.72 -14.00
CA ARG A 140 3.33 -5.97 -13.39
C ARG A 140 2.80 -5.11 -12.26
N ARG A 141 3.49 -5.21 -11.12
CA ARG A 141 3.15 -4.43 -9.91
C ARG A 141 3.47 -2.95 -10.07
N LYS A 142 2.99 -2.13 -9.15
CA LYS A 142 3.37 -0.72 -9.02
C LYS A 142 4.90 -0.57 -8.98
N PRO A 143 5.51 0.42 -9.64
CA PRO A 143 4.87 1.59 -10.24
C PRO A 143 4.36 1.41 -11.68
N ASN A 144 4.33 0.18 -12.25
CA ASN A 144 3.69 -0.02 -13.55
C ASN A 144 2.18 0.21 -13.44
N ARG A 145 1.60 0.71 -14.53
CA ARG A 145 0.16 1.03 -14.61
C ARG A 145 -0.74 -0.19 -14.74
N ASP A 146 -0.19 -1.37 -15.01
CA ASP A 146 -0.93 -2.58 -15.41
C ASP A 146 -2.05 -2.95 -14.42
N MET A 147 -1.78 -2.85 -13.10
CA MET A 147 -2.80 -3.12 -12.08
C MET A 147 -3.95 -2.10 -12.13
N ILE A 148 -3.63 -0.83 -12.36
CA ILE A 148 -4.64 0.24 -12.52
C ILE A 148 -5.47 0.02 -13.77
N ASP A 149 -4.84 -0.35 -14.90
CA ASP A 149 -5.55 -0.64 -16.15
C ASP A 149 -6.56 -1.79 -16.00
N VAL A 150 -6.21 -2.82 -15.22
CA VAL A 150 -7.14 -3.92 -14.87
C VAL A 150 -8.32 -3.40 -14.05
N ILE A 151 -8.06 -2.64 -12.99
CA ILE A 151 -9.09 -2.06 -12.12
C ILE A 151 -10.07 -1.19 -12.93
N LEU A 152 -9.55 -0.26 -13.71
CA LEU A 152 -10.36 0.67 -14.49
C LEU A 152 -11.20 -0.05 -15.56
N ARG A 153 -10.61 -1.02 -16.27
CA ARG A 153 -11.32 -1.85 -17.25
C ARG A 153 -12.48 -2.59 -16.59
N ASP A 154 -12.26 -3.23 -15.46
CA ASP A 154 -13.25 -4.08 -14.79
C ASP A 154 -14.35 -3.25 -14.13
N LEU A 155 -14.05 -2.02 -13.70
CA LEU A 155 -15.02 -1.04 -13.22
C LEU A 155 -15.73 -0.27 -14.36
N GLY A 156 -15.27 -0.38 -15.61
CA GLY A 156 -15.78 0.42 -16.72
C GLY A 156 -15.51 1.93 -16.56
N ARG A 157 -14.35 2.28 -16.00
CA ARG A 157 -13.94 3.67 -15.68
C ARG A 157 -12.77 4.11 -16.53
N SER A 158 -12.54 5.45 -16.57
CA SER A 158 -11.43 6.09 -17.26
C SER A 158 -10.40 6.62 -16.28
N VAL A 159 -9.14 6.64 -16.70
CA VAL A 159 -8.05 7.29 -15.95
C VAL A 159 -8.24 8.80 -15.85
N ASP A 160 -8.93 9.41 -16.81
CA ASP A 160 -9.18 10.86 -16.84
C ASP A 160 -10.07 11.34 -15.68
N ASP A 161 -10.90 10.44 -15.13
CA ASP A 161 -11.79 10.70 -14.01
C ASP A 161 -11.30 10.06 -12.70
N MET A 162 -10.02 9.63 -12.65
CA MET A 162 -9.43 8.94 -11.52
C MET A 162 -8.51 9.84 -10.71
N VAL A 163 -8.53 9.67 -9.39
CA VAL A 163 -7.49 10.15 -8.48
C VAL A 163 -6.80 8.96 -7.80
N TYR A 164 -5.49 9.03 -7.69
CA TYR A 164 -4.69 8.05 -6.96
C TYR A 164 -4.34 8.58 -5.56
N VAL A 165 -4.39 7.71 -4.54
CA VAL A 165 -4.08 8.06 -3.15
C VAL A 165 -3.02 7.09 -2.63
N GLY A 166 -1.90 7.61 -2.12
CA GLY A 166 -0.81 6.80 -1.59
C GLY A 166 0.14 7.59 -0.71
N ASP A 167 1.08 6.91 -0.06
CA ASP A 167 1.98 7.51 0.94
C ASP A 167 3.47 7.41 0.58
N SER A 168 3.81 6.92 -0.61
CA SER A 168 5.20 6.63 -0.98
C SER A 168 5.58 7.12 -2.38
N GLU A 169 6.89 7.12 -2.65
CA GLU A 169 7.46 7.38 -3.98
C GLU A 169 6.93 6.41 -5.05
N VAL A 170 6.61 5.17 -4.66
CA VAL A 170 6.02 4.18 -5.57
C VAL A 170 4.65 4.62 -6.06
N ASP A 171 3.86 5.24 -5.19
CA ASP A 171 2.51 5.71 -5.50
C ASP A 171 2.55 6.95 -6.39
N ILE A 172 3.46 7.88 -6.10
CA ILE A 172 3.71 9.07 -6.92
C ILE A 172 4.09 8.64 -8.34
N GLU A 173 5.01 7.70 -8.47
CA GLU A 173 5.44 7.19 -9.77
C GLU A 173 4.34 6.40 -10.47
N THR A 174 3.52 5.62 -9.73
CA THR A 174 2.35 4.92 -10.28
C THR A 174 1.37 5.91 -10.90
N ALA A 175 0.98 6.93 -10.17
CA ALA A 175 0.07 7.97 -10.66
C ALA A 175 0.62 8.70 -11.90
N LYS A 176 1.91 9.01 -11.89
CA LYS A 176 2.63 9.60 -13.04
C LYS A 176 2.59 8.68 -14.26
N ASN A 177 2.86 7.40 -14.08
CA ASN A 177 2.84 6.40 -15.16
C ASN A 177 1.42 6.16 -15.71
N CYS A 178 0.40 6.36 -14.88
CA CYS A 178 -1.01 6.34 -15.30
C CYS A 178 -1.44 7.64 -15.99
N GLY A 179 -0.79 8.76 -15.69
CA GLY A 179 -1.19 10.08 -16.17
C GLY A 179 -2.35 10.69 -15.38
N CYS A 180 -2.49 10.34 -14.09
CA CYS A 180 -3.55 10.85 -13.22
C CYS A 180 -3.00 11.66 -12.03
N PRO A 181 -3.83 12.49 -11.37
CA PRO A 181 -3.45 13.16 -10.13
C PRO A 181 -3.13 12.17 -9.00
N CYS A 182 -2.11 12.51 -8.18
CA CYS A 182 -1.78 11.83 -6.93
C CYS A 182 -2.04 12.73 -5.74
N LEU A 183 -2.80 12.25 -4.75
CA LEU A 183 -2.89 12.82 -3.42
C LEU A 183 -1.99 12.02 -2.49
N SER A 184 -0.87 12.61 -2.07
CA SER A 184 0.11 11.94 -1.23
C SER A 184 -0.20 12.15 0.25
N CYS A 185 -0.32 11.07 1.01
CA CYS A 185 -0.66 11.10 2.43
C CYS A 185 0.60 11.26 3.27
N SER A 186 0.69 12.28 4.13
CA SER A 186 1.84 12.49 5.03
C SER A 186 1.75 11.70 6.35
N TRP A 187 0.63 11.05 6.63
CA TRP A 187 0.47 10.20 7.83
C TRP A 187 1.04 8.78 7.67
N GLY A 188 1.49 8.43 6.46
CA GLY A 188 1.96 7.08 6.11
C GLY A 188 3.42 6.79 6.45
N PHE A 189 4.05 5.93 5.66
CA PHE A 189 5.41 5.45 5.90
C PHE A 189 6.49 6.42 5.42
N ARG A 190 6.15 7.38 4.54
CA ARG A 190 7.07 8.46 4.15
C ARG A 190 6.63 9.76 4.80
N ASP A 191 7.61 10.52 5.28
CA ASP A 191 7.35 11.87 5.79
C ASP A 191 7.17 12.88 4.64
N ARG A 192 6.67 14.06 5.01
CA ARG A 192 6.34 15.12 4.05
C ARG A 192 7.53 15.55 3.20
N ASP A 193 8.70 15.67 3.80
CA ASP A 193 9.91 16.14 3.09
C ASP A 193 10.33 15.10 2.04
N TRP A 194 10.30 13.82 2.40
CA TRP A 194 10.54 12.72 1.46
C TRP A 194 9.56 12.76 0.27
N LEU A 195 8.28 12.94 0.54
CA LEU A 195 7.26 13.00 -0.52
C LEU A 195 7.52 14.18 -1.47
N VAL A 196 7.88 15.35 -0.96
CA VAL A 196 8.24 16.52 -1.77
C VAL A 196 9.47 16.24 -2.63
N GLU A 197 10.53 15.68 -2.05
CA GLU A 197 11.77 15.33 -2.77
C GLU A 197 11.53 14.32 -3.90
N HIS A 198 10.51 13.44 -3.75
CA HIS A 198 10.14 12.44 -4.76
C HIS A 198 9.02 12.88 -5.69
N GLY A 199 8.68 14.18 -5.69
CA GLY A 199 7.82 14.78 -6.70
C GLY A 199 6.33 14.79 -6.37
N ALA A 200 5.94 14.66 -5.11
CA ALA A 200 4.55 14.89 -4.70
C ALA A 200 4.12 16.32 -5.02
N THR A 201 3.06 16.48 -5.79
CA THR A 201 2.50 17.78 -6.17
C THR A 201 1.38 18.22 -5.25
N THR A 202 0.70 17.29 -4.63
CA THR A 202 -0.39 17.54 -3.68
C THR A 202 -0.24 16.61 -2.49
N ILE A 203 -0.02 17.18 -1.32
CA ILE A 203 0.11 16.44 -0.06
C ILE A 203 -1.08 16.80 0.82
N VAL A 204 -1.66 15.78 1.44
CA VAL A 204 -2.74 15.87 2.44
C VAL A 204 -2.22 15.36 3.78
N ASP A 205 -2.52 16.10 4.85
CA ASP A 205 -2.03 15.78 6.17
C ASP A 205 -3.07 15.05 7.04
N THR A 206 -4.33 15.03 6.60
CA THR A 206 -5.43 14.36 7.31
C THR A 206 -6.42 13.69 6.35
N PRO A 207 -7.15 12.64 6.79
CA PRO A 207 -8.23 12.05 6.00
C PRO A 207 -9.32 13.06 5.63
N ALA A 208 -9.64 14.02 6.49
CA ALA A 208 -10.62 15.08 6.18
C ALA A 208 -10.14 16.00 5.03
N GLU A 209 -8.85 16.34 4.97
CA GLU A 209 -8.30 17.09 3.83
C GLU A 209 -8.33 16.26 2.54
N LEU A 210 -8.07 14.95 2.64
CA LEU A 210 -8.16 14.02 1.52
C LEU A 210 -9.58 14.03 0.94
N GLU A 211 -10.58 13.83 1.79
CA GLU A 211 -11.99 13.85 1.41
C GLU A 211 -12.38 15.17 0.73
N ALA A 212 -12.06 16.30 1.36
CA ALA A 212 -12.38 17.62 0.81
C ALA A 212 -11.76 17.84 -0.58
N LYS A 213 -10.54 17.32 -0.83
CA LYS A 213 -9.90 17.42 -2.15
C LYS A 213 -10.52 16.49 -3.20
N ILE A 214 -11.01 15.34 -2.82
CA ILE A 214 -11.64 14.41 -3.77
C ILE A 214 -13.05 14.89 -4.13
N LEU A 215 -13.78 15.46 -3.17
CA LEU A 215 -15.17 15.93 -3.37
C LEU A 215 -15.27 17.32 -4.00
N ALA A 216 -14.20 18.12 -4.04
CA ALA A 216 -14.19 19.47 -4.63
C ALA A 216 -14.34 19.40 -6.15
#